data_841b857806eeb147fb35173147f47034
#
_entry.id   841b857806eeb147fb35173147f47034
#
_cell.length_a   1.000
_cell.length_b   1.000
_cell.length_c   1.000
_cell.angle_alpha   90.00
_cell.angle_beta   90.00
_cell.angle_gamma   90.00
#
_symmetry.space_group_name_H-M   'P 1'
#
loop_
_entity.id
_entity.type
_entity.pdbx_description
1 polymer ?
#
loop_
_entity_poly.entity_id
_entity_poly.type
_entity_poly.pdbx_seq_one_letter_code
_entity_poly.pdbx_strand_id
1 'polypeptide(L)'
;MIETRALRTVFRVFVALATAVCGFQLLTAPGHAQSADSRLVDISVYSQSMGRDIPLQVLRPADTSTPAPTLYLLNGVDGGKDDATWSVRTDAPKFFADKHVNVVTPLGGAFSYYTDWERPDPGLAKSGNNNGVNMWTTFLTEELPPVIDSMFATTGENALAGLSMAGTSVLDLAMAAPALYNSVGSFSGCAMTSPGIGQNFVKLVVAVGGGDAENMWGPYHGPGWPAHDPVVNADKLPRIPMYITTATGIPGPYDTLADPRIDNDVTDLALQLVLGGGIEAATHYCTTQLADRTNALGMNNIRYNFKPAGTHSWGYWEDDLHDSWPMIAASLGV
;
A
#
# COMPACT_ATOMS: atom_id res chain seq x y z
N MET A 1 21.19 0.49 25.33
CA MET A 1 22.35 -0.29 24.79
C MET A 1 21.96 -1.71 24.33
N ILE A 2 20.86 -2.29 24.78
CA ILE A 2 20.35 -3.62 24.36
C ILE A 2 19.51 -3.50 23.08
N GLU A 3 18.72 -2.44 22.92
CA GLU A 3 17.87 -2.19 21.74
C GLU A 3 18.67 -2.02 20.43
N THR A 4 19.83 -1.36 20.49
CA THR A 4 20.66 -1.14 19.28
C THR A 4 21.32 -2.42 18.74
N ARG A 5 21.47 -3.47 19.55
CA ARG A 5 22.05 -4.75 19.10
C ARG A 5 21.02 -5.63 18.39
N ALA A 6 19.79 -5.70 18.90
CA ALA A 6 18.69 -6.46 18.28
C ALA A 6 18.36 -5.91 16.89
N LEU A 7 18.29 -4.58 16.75
CA LEU A 7 18.02 -3.91 15.50
C LEU A 7 19.11 -4.12 14.43
N ARG A 8 20.39 -4.14 14.84
CA ARG A 8 21.51 -4.42 13.93
C ARG A 8 21.54 -5.88 13.46
N THR A 9 20.98 -6.80 14.25
CA THR A 9 20.88 -8.21 13.89
C THR A 9 19.75 -8.44 12.88
N VAL A 10 18.59 -7.82 13.09
CA VAL A 10 17.47 -7.84 12.14
C VAL A 10 17.92 -7.24 10.79
N PHE A 11 18.62 -6.11 10.78
CA PHE A 11 19.13 -5.48 9.57
C PHE A 11 20.15 -6.35 8.80
N ARG A 12 21.02 -7.09 9.50
CA ARG A 12 21.98 -8.00 8.86
C ARG A 12 21.34 -9.24 8.26
N VAL A 13 20.26 -9.73 8.84
CA VAL A 13 19.47 -10.85 8.30
C VAL A 13 18.71 -10.40 7.05
N PHE A 14 18.18 -9.18 7.01
CA PHE A 14 17.51 -8.60 5.84
C PHE A 14 18.45 -8.46 4.63
N VAL A 15 19.69 -8.00 4.84
CA VAL A 15 20.68 -7.84 3.76
C VAL A 15 21.14 -9.20 3.21
N ALA A 16 21.26 -10.22 4.05
CA ALA A 16 21.69 -11.55 3.63
C ALA A 16 20.60 -12.33 2.88
N LEU A 17 19.31 -12.10 3.18
CA LEU A 17 18.17 -12.74 2.50
C LEU A 17 17.80 -12.07 1.17
N ALA A 18 17.96 -10.74 1.05
CA ALA A 18 17.71 -10.02 -0.19
C ALA A 18 18.59 -10.49 -1.37
N THR A 19 19.78 -11.03 -1.09
CA THR A 19 20.68 -11.58 -2.13
C THR A 19 20.32 -13.01 -2.54
N ALA A 20 19.50 -13.74 -1.77
CA ALA A 20 19.12 -15.12 -2.07
C ALA A 20 17.85 -15.24 -2.93
N VAL A 21 17.03 -14.17 -3.05
CA VAL A 21 15.74 -14.18 -3.76
C VAL A 21 15.89 -14.04 -5.27
N CYS A 22 17.05 -13.67 -5.81
CA CYS A 22 17.25 -13.48 -7.25
C CYS A 22 17.35 -14.75 -8.12
N GLY A 23 17.00 -15.94 -7.61
CA GLY A 23 17.24 -17.21 -8.32
C GLY A 23 16.06 -18.17 -8.44
N PHE A 24 14.86 -17.86 -7.97
CA PHE A 24 13.75 -18.81 -8.06
C PHE A 24 12.83 -18.49 -9.25
N GLN A 25 12.80 -19.42 -10.23
CA GLN A 25 11.78 -19.47 -11.27
C GLN A 25 10.47 -19.96 -10.63
N LEU A 26 9.44 -19.12 -10.71
CA LEU A 26 8.08 -19.46 -10.29
C LEU A 26 7.53 -20.59 -11.18
N LEU A 27 7.28 -21.73 -10.58
CA LEU A 27 6.41 -22.75 -11.16
C LEU A 27 4.97 -22.25 -10.99
N THR A 28 4.33 -21.93 -12.10
CA THR A 28 2.92 -21.54 -12.11
C THR A 28 2.04 -22.70 -11.68
N ALA A 29 1.41 -22.60 -10.52
CA ALA A 29 0.33 -23.50 -10.13
C ALA A 29 -0.88 -23.28 -11.05
N PRO A 30 -1.67 -24.34 -11.38
CA PRO A 30 -2.86 -24.18 -12.20
C PRO A 30 -3.90 -23.37 -11.45
N GLY A 31 -4.15 -22.14 -11.93
CA GLY A 31 -5.15 -21.26 -11.37
C GLY A 31 -6.53 -21.91 -11.42
N HIS A 32 -7.23 -21.94 -10.30
CA HIS A 32 -8.66 -22.18 -10.29
C HIS A 32 -9.30 -21.03 -11.06
N ALA A 33 -9.93 -21.34 -12.19
CA ALA A 33 -10.71 -20.37 -12.95
C ALA A 33 -11.91 -19.96 -12.08
N GLN A 34 -11.73 -18.92 -11.28
CA GLN A 34 -12.82 -18.21 -10.64
C GLN A 34 -13.61 -17.56 -11.77
N SER A 35 -14.92 -17.77 -11.83
CA SER A 35 -15.78 -17.08 -12.82
C SER A 35 -15.52 -15.58 -12.66
N ALA A 36 -15.03 -14.95 -13.73
CA ALA A 36 -14.70 -13.54 -13.70
C ALA A 36 -15.95 -12.75 -13.25
N ASP A 37 -15.84 -12.01 -12.15
CA ASP A 37 -16.92 -11.14 -11.69
C ASP A 37 -17.16 -10.09 -12.78
N SER A 38 -18.35 -10.09 -13.38
CA SER A 38 -18.69 -9.19 -14.50
C SER A 38 -18.64 -7.70 -14.12
N ARG A 39 -18.54 -7.39 -12.83
CA ARG A 39 -18.38 -6.02 -12.31
C ARG A 39 -16.93 -5.58 -12.28
N LEU A 40 -15.99 -6.52 -12.38
CA LEU A 40 -14.55 -6.23 -12.43
C LEU A 40 -14.18 -5.88 -13.86
N VAL A 41 -13.80 -4.63 -14.09
CA VAL A 41 -13.50 -4.07 -15.41
C VAL A 41 -12.05 -3.63 -15.44
N ASP A 42 -11.31 -4.11 -16.42
CA ASP A 42 -9.96 -3.61 -16.70
C ASP A 42 -10.05 -2.42 -17.66
N ILE A 43 -9.43 -1.31 -17.26
CA ILE A 43 -9.34 -0.10 -18.07
C ILE A 43 -7.89 0.39 -18.12
N SER A 44 -7.63 1.36 -18.96
CA SER A 44 -6.35 2.06 -19.02
C SER A 44 -6.57 3.56 -19.02
N VAL A 45 -5.81 4.29 -18.21
CA VAL A 45 -5.84 5.75 -18.17
C VAL A 45 -4.46 6.29 -18.52
N TYR A 46 -4.40 7.14 -19.52
CA TYR A 46 -3.15 7.78 -19.92
C TYR A 46 -2.73 8.82 -18.86
N SER A 47 -1.55 8.63 -18.30
CA SER A 47 -0.92 9.63 -17.44
C SER A 47 -0.08 10.58 -18.27
N GLN A 48 -0.44 11.84 -18.28
CA GLN A 48 0.29 12.87 -19.01
C GLN A 48 1.66 13.13 -18.37
N SER A 49 1.71 13.16 -17.03
CA SER A 49 2.93 13.40 -16.26
C SER A 49 3.94 12.25 -16.40
N MET A 50 3.48 11.01 -16.54
CA MET A 50 4.35 9.84 -16.75
C MET A 50 4.53 9.47 -18.22
N GLY A 51 3.77 10.06 -19.15
CA GLY A 51 3.85 9.81 -20.58
C GLY A 51 3.54 8.37 -20.98
N ARG A 52 2.62 7.71 -20.28
CA ARG A 52 2.25 6.31 -20.51
C ARG A 52 0.85 5.98 -20.04
N ASP A 53 0.30 4.91 -20.56
CA ASP A 53 -0.93 4.31 -20.05
C ASP A 53 -0.70 3.59 -18.73
N ILE A 54 -1.62 3.81 -17.78
CA ILE A 54 -1.65 3.13 -16.48
C ILE A 54 -2.84 2.18 -16.48
N PRO A 55 -2.62 0.87 -16.43
CA PRO A 55 -3.70 -0.09 -16.30
C PRO A 55 -4.32 0.00 -14.91
N LEU A 56 -5.63 -0.16 -14.87
CA LEU A 56 -6.42 -0.10 -13.64
C LEU A 56 -7.44 -1.23 -13.66
N GLN A 57 -7.67 -1.79 -12.50
CA GLN A 57 -8.79 -2.67 -12.25
C GLN A 57 -9.87 -1.89 -11.49
N VAL A 58 -11.11 -1.90 -12.00
CA VAL A 58 -12.24 -1.19 -11.40
C VAL A 58 -13.33 -2.19 -11.08
N LEU A 59 -13.63 -2.35 -9.81
CA LEU A 59 -14.79 -3.10 -9.36
C LEU A 59 -15.98 -2.14 -9.23
N ARG A 60 -16.98 -2.34 -10.08
CA ARG A 60 -18.19 -1.52 -10.13
C ARG A 60 -19.22 -1.98 -9.09
N PRO A 61 -20.07 -1.08 -8.56
CA PRO A 61 -21.23 -1.50 -7.78
C PRO A 61 -22.18 -2.36 -8.62
N ALA A 62 -22.99 -3.19 -7.96
CA ALA A 62 -23.99 -4.02 -8.65
C ALA A 62 -25.06 -3.17 -9.34
N ASP A 63 -25.45 -2.07 -8.73
CA ASP A 63 -26.35 -1.07 -9.32
C ASP A 63 -25.54 0.15 -9.79
N THR A 64 -25.53 0.39 -11.08
CA THR A 64 -24.85 1.54 -11.72
C THR A 64 -25.86 2.60 -12.23
N SER A 65 -27.12 2.51 -11.85
CA SER A 65 -28.17 3.46 -12.26
C SER A 65 -28.07 4.81 -11.55
N THR A 66 -27.38 4.83 -10.42
CA THR A 66 -27.10 6.05 -9.64
C THR A 66 -25.60 6.23 -9.45
N PRO A 67 -25.09 7.47 -9.35
CA PRO A 67 -23.69 7.74 -9.05
C PRO A 67 -23.24 7.07 -7.75
N ALA A 68 -22.07 6.45 -7.77
CA ALA A 68 -21.45 5.86 -6.59
C ALA A 68 -20.12 6.56 -6.27
N PRO A 69 -19.74 6.69 -4.99
CA PRO A 69 -18.43 7.23 -4.61
C PRO A 69 -17.29 6.28 -5.02
N THR A 70 -16.06 6.72 -4.83
CA THR A 70 -14.87 5.96 -5.23
C THR A 70 -13.96 5.66 -4.04
N LEU A 71 -13.58 4.39 -3.88
CA LEU A 71 -12.46 3.95 -3.05
C LEU A 71 -11.26 3.67 -3.95
N TYR A 72 -10.20 4.46 -3.84
CA TYR A 72 -8.90 4.14 -4.42
C TYR A 72 -8.18 3.16 -3.49
N LEU A 73 -7.92 1.94 -3.97
CA LEU A 73 -7.37 0.84 -3.18
C LEU A 73 -6.02 0.42 -3.77
N LEU A 74 -4.92 0.87 -3.15
CA LEU A 74 -3.58 0.70 -3.67
C LEU A 74 -2.96 -0.64 -3.26
N ASN A 75 -2.27 -1.28 -4.20
CA ASN A 75 -1.49 -2.50 -3.97
C ASN A 75 -0.17 -2.20 -3.25
N GLY A 76 0.48 -3.26 -2.74
CA GLY A 76 1.77 -3.19 -2.07
C GLY A 76 2.97 -2.91 -3.00
N VAL A 77 4.12 -3.45 -2.60
CA VAL A 77 5.43 -3.14 -3.18
C VAL A 77 5.56 -3.45 -4.67
N ASP A 78 4.91 -4.46 -5.17
CA ASP A 78 4.93 -4.91 -6.57
C ASP A 78 3.92 -4.20 -7.48
N GLY A 79 3.09 -3.32 -6.91
CA GLY A 79 2.12 -2.53 -7.68
C GLY A 79 1.05 -3.37 -8.37
N GLY A 80 0.77 -4.56 -7.87
CA GLY A 80 -0.24 -5.48 -8.41
C GLY A 80 0.28 -6.39 -9.53
N LYS A 81 1.60 -6.56 -9.69
CA LYS A 81 2.19 -7.55 -10.59
C LYS A 81 2.05 -8.96 -10.02
N ASP A 82 2.13 -9.97 -10.91
CA ASP A 82 2.18 -11.39 -10.56
C ASP A 82 1.03 -11.82 -9.62
N ASP A 83 -0.19 -11.35 -9.91
CA ASP A 83 -1.41 -11.63 -9.13
C ASP A 83 -1.36 -11.15 -7.66
N ALA A 84 -0.42 -10.28 -7.29
CA ALA A 84 -0.36 -9.67 -5.97
C ALA A 84 -1.32 -8.47 -5.88
N THR A 85 -2.60 -8.72 -6.12
CA THR A 85 -3.68 -7.74 -6.13
C THR A 85 -4.74 -8.06 -5.09
N TRP A 86 -5.49 -7.04 -4.70
CA TRP A 86 -6.65 -7.18 -3.81
C TRP A 86 -7.69 -8.14 -4.34
N SER A 87 -7.93 -8.14 -5.67
CA SER A 87 -8.93 -8.98 -6.30
C SER A 87 -8.56 -10.47 -6.35
N VAL A 88 -7.27 -10.80 -6.34
CA VAL A 88 -6.77 -12.18 -6.42
C VAL A 88 -6.45 -12.76 -5.05
N ARG A 89 -5.83 -11.95 -4.18
CA ARG A 89 -5.31 -12.40 -2.88
C ARG A 89 -6.31 -12.30 -1.72
N THR A 90 -7.45 -11.64 -1.95
CA THR A 90 -8.49 -11.43 -0.93
C THR A 90 -9.87 -11.69 -1.49
N ASP A 91 -10.86 -11.66 -0.62
CA ASP A 91 -12.26 -11.75 -1.01
C ASP A 91 -12.87 -10.38 -1.42
N ALA A 92 -12.06 -9.35 -1.67
CA ALA A 92 -12.53 -8.01 -1.99
C ALA A 92 -13.65 -7.95 -3.05
N PRO A 93 -13.61 -8.70 -4.18
CA PRO A 93 -14.71 -8.71 -5.14
C PRO A 93 -16.04 -9.18 -4.53
N LYS A 94 -16.00 -10.18 -3.66
CA LYS A 94 -17.16 -10.69 -2.94
C LYS A 94 -17.58 -9.74 -1.83
N PHE A 95 -16.63 -9.19 -1.09
CA PHE A 95 -16.88 -8.25 0.01
C PHE A 95 -17.62 -6.99 -0.47
N PHE A 96 -17.26 -6.47 -1.65
CA PHE A 96 -17.90 -5.30 -2.24
C PHE A 96 -19.13 -5.63 -3.11
N ALA A 97 -19.60 -6.90 -3.13
CA ALA A 97 -20.69 -7.32 -4.01
C ALA A 97 -22.02 -6.59 -3.77
N ASP A 98 -22.28 -6.24 -2.52
CA ASP A 98 -23.52 -5.59 -2.05
C ASP A 98 -23.33 -4.11 -1.69
N LYS A 99 -22.16 -3.54 -1.98
CA LYS A 99 -21.80 -2.18 -1.58
C LYS A 99 -21.87 -1.22 -2.77
N HIS A 100 -22.44 -0.04 -2.54
CA HIS A 100 -22.62 0.98 -3.56
C HIS A 100 -21.36 1.88 -3.66
N VAL A 101 -20.27 1.33 -4.18
CA VAL A 101 -18.96 2.00 -4.30
C VAL A 101 -18.22 1.51 -5.54
N ASN A 102 -17.48 2.39 -6.21
CA ASN A 102 -16.47 2.00 -7.19
C ASN A 102 -15.16 1.74 -6.44
N VAL A 103 -14.52 0.58 -6.65
CA VAL A 103 -13.20 0.32 -6.11
C VAL A 103 -12.19 0.37 -7.25
N VAL A 104 -11.30 1.35 -7.22
CA VAL A 104 -10.31 1.62 -8.27
C VAL A 104 -8.93 1.21 -7.78
N THR A 105 -8.33 0.23 -8.44
CA THR A 105 -7.01 -0.32 -8.10
C THR A 105 -6.04 -0.12 -9.26
N PRO A 106 -5.08 0.80 -9.17
CA PRO A 106 -4.02 0.92 -10.16
C PRO A 106 -3.13 -0.33 -10.20
N LEU A 107 -2.83 -0.81 -11.41
CA LEU A 107 -1.91 -1.91 -11.65
C LEU A 107 -0.57 -1.35 -12.16
N GLY A 108 0.23 -0.88 -11.23
CA GLY A 108 1.53 -0.25 -11.49
C GLY A 108 2.11 0.39 -10.25
N GLY A 109 3.21 1.11 -10.41
CA GLY A 109 3.87 1.79 -9.29
C GLY A 109 4.72 0.88 -8.42
N ALA A 110 5.15 -0.28 -8.93
CA ALA A 110 6.05 -1.16 -8.20
C ALA A 110 7.27 -0.40 -7.69
N PHE A 111 7.57 -0.55 -6.39
CA PHE A 111 8.71 0.05 -5.68
C PHE A 111 8.77 1.59 -5.71
N SER A 112 7.68 2.26 -6.12
CA SER A 112 7.67 3.71 -6.34
C SER A 112 7.22 4.55 -5.14
N TYR A 113 6.72 3.92 -4.08
CA TYR A 113 6.02 4.59 -2.97
C TYR A 113 4.86 5.49 -3.41
N TYR A 114 4.33 5.28 -4.63
CA TYR A 114 3.23 6.08 -5.19
C TYR A 114 3.42 7.59 -4.98
N THR A 115 4.66 8.07 -5.15
CA THR A 115 5.04 9.47 -5.02
C THR A 115 5.67 10.00 -6.31
N ASP A 116 5.77 11.31 -6.43
CA ASP A 116 6.50 11.95 -7.52
C ASP A 116 8.01 11.87 -7.25
N TRP A 117 8.75 11.38 -8.22
CA TRP A 117 10.19 11.25 -8.13
C TRP A 117 10.87 12.47 -8.76
N GLU A 118 11.91 13.00 -8.12
CA GLU A 118 12.67 14.13 -8.65
C GLU A 118 13.32 13.83 -10.00
N ARG A 119 13.65 12.54 -10.25
CA ARG A 119 14.32 12.10 -11.48
C ARG A 119 13.80 10.73 -11.94
N PRO A 120 13.76 10.48 -13.27
CA PRO A 120 13.52 9.13 -13.79
C PRO A 120 14.57 8.13 -13.26
N ASP A 121 14.13 6.91 -12.97
CA ASP A 121 15.00 5.85 -12.45
C ASP A 121 15.25 4.76 -13.50
N PRO A 122 16.50 4.62 -14.01
CA PRO A 122 16.83 3.61 -15.02
C PRO A 122 16.76 2.17 -14.49
N GLY A 123 16.89 1.96 -13.18
CA GLY A 123 16.81 0.65 -12.55
C GLY A 123 15.37 0.16 -12.53
N LEU A 124 14.44 0.98 -12.07
CA LEU A 124 13.00 0.66 -12.10
C LEU A 124 12.48 0.53 -13.54
N ALA A 125 13.00 1.31 -14.49
CA ALA A 125 12.66 1.14 -15.90
C ALA A 125 12.94 -0.28 -16.41
N LYS A 126 14.09 -0.86 -16.04
CA LYS A 126 14.45 -2.25 -16.40
C LYS A 126 13.56 -3.30 -15.72
N SER A 127 13.09 -3.01 -14.52
CA SER A 127 12.20 -3.91 -13.77
C SER A 127 10.74 -3.87 -14.24
N GLY A 128 10.48 -3.27 -15.40
CA GLY A 128 9.14 -3.21 -16.00
C GLY A 128 8.31 -2.00 -15.56
N ASN A 129 8.93 -0.99 -14.96
CA ASN A 129 8.32 0.31 -14.74
C ASN A 129 8.53 1.24 -15.95
N ASN A 130 8.38 0.67 -17.12
CA ASN A 130 8.41 1.27 -18.47
C ASN A 130 9.58 2.26 -18.69
N ASN A 131 9.34 3.58 -18.54
CA ASN A 131 10.33 4.62 -18.79
C ASN A 131 11.07 5.09 -17.49
N GLY A 132 10.78 4.50 -16.35
CA GLY A 132 11.34 4.90 -15.06
C GLY A 132 10.79 6.22 -14.49
N VAL A 133 9.89 6.89 -15.20
CA VAL A 133 9.24 8.12 -14.72
C VAL A 133 8.15 7.74 -13.72
N ASN A 134 8.22 8.29 -12.52
CA ASN A 134 7.26 8.07 -11.45
C ASN A 134 6.70 9.43 -10.99
N MET A 135 5.47 9.73 -11.40
CA MET A 135 4.70 10.92 -11.04
C MET A 135 3.37 10.47 -10.45
N TRP A 136 3.48 9.62 -9.42
CA TRP A 136 2.31 8.94 -8.87
C TRP A 136 1.45 9.83 -7.98
N THR A 137 2.04 10.81 -7.27
CA THR A 137 1.27 11.81 -6.54
C THR A 137 0.41 12.60 -7.53
N THR A 138 1.01 13.17 -8.57
CA THR A 138 0.30 13.89 -9.64
C THR A 138 -0.79 13.01 -10.28
N PHE A 139 -0.46 11.75 -10.62
CA PHE A 139 -1.44 10.85 -11.24
C PHE A 139 -2.63 10.58 -10.34
N LEU A 140 -2.41 10.20 -9.09
CA LEU A 140 -3.45 9.78 -8.15
C LEU A 140 -4.27 10.94 -7.60
N THR A 141 -3.73 12.17 -7.59
CA THR A 141 -4.42 13.32 -7.00
C THR A 141 -4.97 14.31 -8.01
N GLU A 142 -4.44 14.34 -9.25
CA GLU A 142 -4.81 15.34 -10.24
C GLU A 142 -5.31 14.73 -11.56
N GLU A 143 -4.64 13.66 -12.06
CA GLU A 143 -4.97 13.11 -13.39
C GLU A 143 -6.08 12.05 -13.33
N LEU A 144 -6.00 11.10 -12.41
CA LEU A 144 -6.91 9.95 -12.33
C LEU A 144 -8.32 10.31 -11.86
N PRO A 145 -8.53 11.10 -10.76
CA PRO A 145 -9.87 11.32 -10.22
C PRO A 145 -10.86 11.91 -11.25
N PRO A 146 -10.56 12.96 -12.00
CA PRO A 146 -11.50 13.52 -12.97
C PRO A 146 -11.82 12.55 -14.12
N VAL A 147 -10.90 11.65 -14.48
CA VAL A 147 -11.14 10.64 -15.51
C VAL A 147 -12.12 9.58 -14.99
N ILE A 148 -11.94 9.10 -13.76
CA ILE A 148 -12.84 8.14 -13.11
C ILE A 148 -14.23 8.75 -12.93
N ASP A 149 -14.32 10.00 -12.48
CA ASP A 149 -15.57 10.71 -12.28
C ASP A 149 -16.35 10.83 -13.59
N SER A 150 -15.66 11.20 -14.67
CA SER A 150 -16.27 11.33 -16.01
C SER A 150 -16.68 9.97 -16.58
N MET A 151 -15.82 8.94 -16.44
CA MET A 151 -16.03 7.63 -17.06
C MET A 151 -17.16 6.85 -16.39
N PHE A 152 -17.30 6.98 -15.07
CA PHE A 152 -18.24 6.17 -14.29
C PHE A 152 -19.37 6.97 -13.65
N ALA A 153 -19.45 8.27 -13.94
CA ALA A 153 -20.46 9.18 -13.37
C ALA A 153 -20.52 9.06 -11.85
N THR A 154 -19.38 9.25 -11.17
CA THR A 154 -19.29 9.11 -9.70
C THR A 154 -19.92 10.28 -8.96
N THR A 155 -20.00 10.18 -7.62
CA THR A 155 -20.44 11.30 -6.77
C THR A 155 -19.36 12.36 -6.59
N GLY A 156 -18.09 12.08 -6.92
CA GLY A 156 -16.91 12.89 -6.60
C GLY A 156 -16.41 12.70 -5.16
N GLU A 157 -17.13 11.95 -4.32
CA GLU A 157 -16.67 11.58 -2.97
C GLU A 157 -15.65 10.45 -3.05
N ASN A 158 -14.46 10.65 -2.47
CA ASN A 158 -13.33 9.75 -2.60
C ASN A 158 -12.80 9.27 -1.24
N ALA A 159 -12.41 8.00 -1.16
CA ALA A 159 -11.61 7.45 -0.07
C ALA A 159 -10.34 6.82 -0.63
N LEU A 160 -9.32 6.69 0.23
CA LEU A 160 -8.03 6.14 -0.14
C LEU A 160 -7.60 5.07 0.86
N ALA A 161 -7.19 3.90 0.37
CA ALA A 161 -6.61 2.86 1.23
C ALA A 161 -5.45 2.15 0.53
N GLY A 162 -4.55 1.58 1.33
CA GLY A 162 -3.42 0.83 0.78
C GLY A 162 -2.68 0.03 1.84
N LEU A 163 -1.97 -1.00 1.38
CA LEU A 163 -1.22 -1.93 2.22
C LEU A 163 0.30 -1.78 2.04
N SER A 164 1.07 -2.14 3.06
CA SER A 164 2.53 -2.25 2.96
C SER A 164 3.18 -0.94 2.48
N MET A 165 3.93 -0.96 1.38
CA MET A 165 4.46 0.25 0.75
C MET A 165 3.36 1.31 0.54
N ALA A 166 2.20 0.93 0.01
CA ALA A 166 1.08 1.85 -0.17
C ALA A 166 0.46 2.32 1.15
N GLY A 167 0.54 1.53 2.22
CA GLY A 167 0.13 1.97 3.56
C GLY A 167 0.92 3.19 4.06
N THR A 168 2.19 3.31 3.67
CA THR A 168 2.98 4.55 3.85
C THR A 168 2.48 5.65 2.92
N SER A 169 2.30 5.32 1.64
CA SER A 169 2.01 6.28 0.57
C SER A 169 0.66 6.97 0.73
N VAL A 170 -0.38 6.28 1.23
CA VAL A 170 -1.71 6.88 1.41
C VAL A 170 -1.71 8.03 2.42
N LEU A 171 -0.80 8.02 3.39
CA LEU A 171 -0.64 9.13 4.33
C LEU A 171 0.03 10.34 3.67
N ASP A 172 1.05 10.11 2.84
CA ASP A 172 1.72 11.16 2.08
C ASP A 172 0.78 11.77 1.02
N LEU A 173 0.02 10.95 0.29
CA LEU A 173 -1.02 11.39 -0.65
C LEU A 173 -2.11 12.23 0.02
N ALA A 174 -2.53 11.85 1.22
CA ALA A 174 -3.51 12.62 1.98
C ALA A 174 -2.97 13.97 2.43
N MET A 175 -1.68 14.08 2.73
CA MET A 175 -1.02 15.37 3.01
C MET A 175 -0.89 16.22 1.74
N ALA A 176 -0.58 15.61 0.60
CA ALA A 176 -0.42 16.30 -0.68
C ALA A 176 -1.76 16.86 -1.20
N ALA A 177 -2.86 16.13 -1.00
CA ALA A 177 -4.20 16.50 -1.47
C ALA A 177 -5.24 16.43 -0.33
N PRO A 178 -5.18 17.32 0.68
CA PRO A 178 -5.95 17.19 1.92
C PRO A 178 -7.46 17.37 1.79
N ALA A 179 -7.92 17.86 0.63
CA ALA A 179 -9.34 18.05 0.32
C ALA A 179 -9.91 17.00 -0.65
N LEU A 180 -9.09 16.08 -1.16
CA LEU A 180 -9.50 15.12 -2.17
C LEU A 180 -10.18 13.89 -1.58
N TYR A 181 -9.73 13.46 -0.40
CA TYR A 181 -10.16 12.21 0.22
C TYR A 181 -10.95 12.47 1.50
N ASN A 182 -12.05 11.75 1.68
CA ASN A 182 -12.94 11.84 2.84
C ASN A 182 -12.50 10.91 3.98
N SER A 183 -11.70 9.90 3.69
CA SER A 183 -11.08 9.00 4.68
C SER A 183 -9.86 8.30 4.13
N VAL A 184 -9.01 7.77 5.04
CA VAL A 184 -7.80 7.03 4.71
C VAL A 184 -7.73 5.71 5.48
N GLY A 185 -7.38 4.62 4.78
CA GLY A 185 -6.99 3.33 5.34
C GLY A 185 -5.50 3.05 5.09
N SER A 186 -4.70 2.90 6.14
CA SER A 186 -3.28 2.54 6.05
C SER A 186 -3.03 1.21 6.74
N PHE A 187 -2.69 0.17 5.98
CA PHE A 187 -2.54 -1.19 6.47
C PHE A 187 -1.06 -1.62 6.42
N SER A 188 -0.47 -1.87 7.58
CA SER A 188 0.93 -2.30 7.74
C SER A 188 1.95 -1.40 6.99
N GLY A 189 1.71 -0.08 6.94
CA GLY A 189 2.64 0.90 6.39
C GLY A 189 3.68 1.34 7.42
N CYS A 190 4.92 1.65 6.99
CA CYS A 190 5.89 2.34 7.83
C CYS A 190 5.72 3.85 7.62
N ALA A 191 4.99 4.52 8.51
CA ALA A 191 4.69 5.95 8.41
C ALA A 191 5.89 6.87 8.67
N MET A 192 7.08 6.34 8.83
CA MET A 192 8.33 7.05 9.09
C MET A 192 9.29 6.81 7.92
N THR A 193 9.57 7.86 7.15
CA THR A 193 10.40 7.75 5.93
C THR A 193 11.74 8.48 6.05
N SER A 194 11.92 9.34 7.05
CA SER A 194 13.13 10.15 7.28
C SER A 194 13.67 9.98 8.69
N PRO A 195 14.86 10.56 9.02
CA PRO A 195 16.12 9.83 8.94
C PRO A 195 16.16 8.66 9.93
N GLY A 196 17.04 7.69 9.70
CA GLY A 196 17.24 6.53 10.58
C GLY A 196 16.58 5.27 10.03
N ILE A 197 15.75 4.59 10.84
CA ILE A 197 15.20 3.27 10.50
C ILE A 197 14.25 3.35 9.30
N GLY A 198 13.31 4.27 9.30
CA GLY A 198 12.32 4.39 8.23
C GLY A 198 12.95 4.67 6.87
N GLN A 199 13.90 5.61 6.80
CA GLN A 199 14.66 5.86 5.58
C GLN A 199 15.37 4.59 5.06
N ASN A 200 15.92 3.77 5.95
CA ASN A 200 16.59 2.54 5.53
C ASN A 200 15.59 1.51 4.97
N PHE A 201 14.37 1.44 5.48
CA PHE A 201 13.33 0.59 4.90
C PHE A 201 12.91 1.06 3.51
N VAL A 202 12.71 2.36 3.32
CA VAL A 202 12.40 2.93 2.01
C VAL A 202 13.51 2.62 1.01
N LYS A 203 14.77 2.85 1.39
CA LYS A 203 15.95 2.52 0.55
C LYS A 203 15.99 1.04 0.19
N LEU A 204 15.73 0.16 1.15
CA LEU A 204 15.74 -1.28 0.91
C LEU A 204 14.63 -1.68 -0.07
N VAL A 205 13.42 -1.19 0.11
CA VAL A 205 12.29 -1.47 -0.79
C VAL A 205 12.59 -1.03 -2.22
N VAL A 206 13.07 0.20 -2.40
CA VAL A 206 13.42 0.73 -3.73
C VAL A 206 14.58 -0.06 -4.36
N ALA A 207 15.62 -0.40 -3.57
CA ALA A 207 16.77 -1.18 -4.05
C ALA A 207 16.39 -2.61 -4.47
N VAL A 208 15.44 -3.26 -3.78
CA VAL A 208 14.91 -4.59 -4.18
C VAL A 208 14.26 -4.49 -5.56
N GLY A 209 13.58 -3.40 -5.89
CA GLY A 209 13.07 -3.11 -7.23
C GLY A 209 14.14 -2.74 -8.27
N GLY A 210 15.41 -2.67 -7.87
CA GLY A 210 16.53 -2.25 -8.71
C GLY A 210 16.68 -0.74 -8.85
N GLY A 211 15.91 0.06 -8.11
CA GLY A 211 15.92 1.52 -8.13
C GLY A 211 16.93 2.14 -7.15
N ASP A 212 17.13 3.44 -7.31
CA ASP A 212 17.90 4.29 -6.41
C ASP A 212 16.98 5.32 -5.75
N ALA A 213 16.80 5.20 -4.45
CA ALA A 213 15.91 6.07 -3.68
C ALA A 213 16.36 7.55 -3.64
N GLU A 214 17.61 7.87 -4.02
CA GLU A 214 18.03 9.26 -4.22
C GLU A 214 17.41 9.89 -5.48
N ASN A 215 16.95 9.07 -6.43
CA ASN A 215 16.17 9.58 -7.57
C ASN A 215 14.73 9.96 -7.16
N MET A 216 14.24 9.42 -6.04
CA MET A 216 12.90 9.68 -5.53
C MET A 216 12.81 11.04 -4.82
N TRP A 217 13.52 11.20 -3.72
CA TRP A 217 13.42 12.39 -2.85
C TRP A 217 14.76 13.10 -2.64
N GLY A 218 15.69 12.94 -3.58
CA GLY A 218 17.01 13.55 -3.52
C GLY A 218 17.96 12.89 -2.52
N PRO A 219 19.09 13.55 -2.20
CA PRO A 219 20.13 13.00 -1.31
C PRO A 219 19.57 12.60 0.05
N TYR A 220 20.07 11.50 0.63
CA TYR A 220 19.55 10.91 1.89
C TYR A 220 19.50 11.85 3.09
N HIS A 221 20.29 12.91 3.10
CA HIS A 221 20.26 13.96 4.12
C HIS A 221 19.60 15.26 3.61
N GLY A 222 18.98 15.20 2.42
CA GLY A 222 18.30 16.33 1.81
C GLY A 222 16.91 16.58 2.39
N PRO A 223 16.31 17.70 2.04
CA PRO A 223 15.00 18.13 2.58
C PRO A 223 13.82 17.29 2.03
N GLY A 224 13.98 16.59 0.92
CA GLY A 224 12.91 15.76 0.33
C GLY A 224 12.46 14.64 1.28
N TRP A 225 13.37 13.99 1.97
CA TRP A 225 13.04 12.91 2.89
C TRP A 225 12.12 13.33 4.04
N PRO A 226 12.44 14.37 4.84
CA PRO A 226 11.51 14.84 5.86
C PRO A 226 10.24 15.48 5.28
N ALA A 227 10.24 15.98 4.04
CA ALA A 227 9.03 16.50 3.42
C ALA A 227 7.95 15.42 3.19
N HIS A 228 8.37 14.18 2.94
CA HIS A 228 7.51 13.02 2.70
C HIS A 228 7.38 12.09 3.92
N ASP A 229 7.66 12.58 5.12
CA ASP A 229 7.59 11.79 6.36
C ASP A 229 6.32 12.10 7.16
N PRO A 230 5.34 11.16 7.23
CA PRO A 230 4.09 11.41 7.96
C PRO A 230 4.29 11.63 9.47
N VAL A 231 5.34 11.08 10.09
CA VAL A 231 5.62 11.34 11.52
C VAL A 231 6.12 12.76 11.72
N VAL A 232 7.03 13.23 10.85
CA VAL A 232 7.56 14.60 10.89
C VAL A 232 6.46 15.62 10.61
N ASN A 233 5.60 15.33 9.62
CA ASN A 233 4.53 16.22 9.15
C ASN A 233 3.14 15.83 9.67
N ALA A 234 3.05 15.18 10.83
CA ALA A 234 1.77 14.71 11.36
C ALA A 234 0.74 15.84 11.57
N ASP A 235 1.19 17.07 11.79
CA ASP A 235 0.34 18.26 11.86
C ASP A 235 -0.31 18.64 10.52
N LYS A 236 0.25 18.19 9.39
CA LYS A 236 -0.31 18.39 8.03
C LYS A 236 -1.31 17.31 7.61
N LEU A 237 -1.41 16.20 8.37
CA LEU A 237 -2.42 15.18 8.09
C LEU A 237 -3.81 15.82 8.20
N PRO A 238 -4.70 15.61 7.19
CA PRO A 238 -6.03 16.18 7.23
C PRO A 238 -6.86 15.61 8.40
N ARG A 239 -7.80 16.39 8.91
CA ARG A 239 -8.66 16.01 10.05
C ARG A 239 -9.87 15.15 9.60
N ILE A 240 -9.65 14.27 8.64
CA ILE A 240 -10.61 13.28 8.16
C ILE A 240 -10.48 11.96 8.94
N PRO A 241 -11.49 11.09 8.96
CA PRO A 241 -11.39 9.76 9.57
C PRO A 241 -10.24 8.95 8.96
N MET A 242 -9.40 8.35 9.81
CA MET A 242 -8.32 7.47 9.38
C MET A 242 -8.36 6.16 10.17
N TYR A 243 -8.11 5.04 9.49
CA TYR A 243 -7.93 3.72 10.08
C TYR A 243 -6.50 3.24 9.77
N ILE A 244 -5.68 3.14 10.80
CA ILE A 244 -4.26 2.78 10.65
C ILE A 244 -4.00 1.51 11.44
N THR A 245 -3.48 0.48 10.76
CA THR A 245 -3.27 -0.83 11.37
C THR A 245 -1.86 -1.34 11.19
N THR A 246 -1.44 -2.19 12.11
CA THR A 246 -0.24 -3.01 12.04
C THR A 246 -0.36 -4.15 13.06
N ALA A 247 0.36 -5.25 12.83
CA ALA A 247 0.51 -6.32 13.79
C ALA A 247 1.93 -6.35 14.38
N THR A 248 2.24 -7.33 15.22
CA THR A 248 3.54 -7.38 15.94
C THR A 248 4.63 -8.13 15.18
N GLY A 249 4.30 -8.84 14.10
CA GLY A 249 5.20 -9.78 13.44
C GLY A 249 5.27 -11.17 14.12
N ILE A 250 4.60 -11.34 15.26
CA ILE A 250 4.42 -12.66 15.88
C ILE A 250 3.40 -13.45 15.05
N PRO A 251 3.66 -14.71 14.72
CA PRO A 251 2.73 -15.54 13.94
C PRO A 251 1.32 -15.56 14.53
N GLY A 252 0.31 -15.49 13.68
CA GLY A 252 -1.10 -15.47 14.05
C GLY A 252 -1.94 -16.44 13.19
N PRO A 253 -3.27 -16.23 13.09
CA PRO A 253 -4.19 -17.20 12.49
C PRO A 253 -3.91 -17.56 11.04
N TYR A 254 -3.39 -16.64 10.24
CA TYR A 254 -3.10 -16.83 8.81
C TYR A 254 -1.68 -17.34 8.54
N ASP A 255 -0.86 -17.54 9.59
CA ASP A 255 0.53 -18.00 9.49
C ASP A 255 0.61 -19.51 9.67
N THR A 256 -0.14 -20.26 8.88
CA THR A 256 -0.27 -21.72 8.95
C THR A 256 -0.29 -22.36 7.57
N LEU A 257 0.12 -23.62 7.46
CA LEU A 257 0.02 -24.38 6.19
C LEU A 257 -1.43 -24.53 5.72
N ALA A 258 -2.41 -24.41 6.60
CA ALA A 258 -3.82 -24.53 6.27
C ALA A 258 -4.42 -23.25 5.65
N ASP A 259 -3.71 -22.12 5.70
CA ASP A 259 -4.17 -20.91 5.02
C ASP A 259 -4.15 -21.13 3.50
N PRO A 260 -5.26 -20.87 2.78
CA PRO A 260 -5.34 -21.10 1.33
C PRO A 260 -4.29 -20.31 0.52
N ARG A 261 -3.77 -19.19 1.07
CA ARG A 261 -2.77 -18.35 0.41
C ARG A 261 -1.37 -18.93 0.49
N ILE A 262 -1.15 -19.86 1.42
CA ILE A 262 0.09 -20.64 1.60
C ILE A 262 0.07 -21.94 0.77
N ASP A 263 -1.12 -22.45 0.47
CA ASP A 263 -1.34 -23.64 -0.35
C ASP A 263 -0.48 -24.86 0.08
N ASN A 264 -0.33 -25.07 1.37
CA ASN A 264 0.51 -26.11 1.98
C ASN A 264 2.01 -26.03 1.62
N ASP A 265 2.50 -24.89 1.10
CA ASP A 265 3.92 -24.70 0.80
C ASP A 265 4.69 -24.29 2.07
N VAL A 266 5.60 -25.18 2.49
CA VAL A 266 6.45 -24.94 3.68
C VAL A 266 7.44 -23.79 3.44
N THR A 267 7.87 -23.57 2.20
CA THR A 267 8.80 -22.51 1.85
C THR A 267 8.11 -21.16 1.94
N ASP A 268 6.91 -21.04 1.39
CA ASP A 268 6.11 -19.82 1.46
C ASP A 268 5.75 -19.48 2.90
N LEU A 269 5.35 -20.48 3.70
CA LEU A 269 5.12 -20.26 5.13
C LEU A 269 6.39 -19.79 5.84
N ALA A 270 7.54 -20.40 5.58
CA ALA A 270 8.80 -20.01 6.20
C ALA A 270 9.19 -18.56 5.83
N LEU A 271 9.02 -18.17 4.56
CA LEU A 271 9.23 -16.79 4.11
C LEU A 271 8.26 -15.82 4.79
N GLN A 272 6.99 -16.15 4.88
CA GLN A 272 5.98 -15.34 5.57
C GLN A 272 6.32 -15.15 7.05
N LEU A 273 6.74 -16.21 7.74
CA LEU A 273 7.10 -16.16 9.17
C LEU A 273 8.36 -15.33 9.42
N VAL A 274 9.40 -15.52 8.60
CA VAL A 274 10.71 -14.90 8.84
C VAL A 274 10.77 -13.49 8.26
N LEU A 275 10.51 -13.36 6.96
CA LEU A 275 10.56 -12.07 6.27
C LEU A 275 9.34 -11.23 6.61
N GLY A 276 8.15 -11.79 6.46
CA GLY A 276 6.90 -11.11 6.76
C GLY A 276 6.80 -10.71 8.24
N GLY A 277 7.20 -11.58 9.17
CA GLY A 277 7.28 -11.25 10.59
C GLY A 277 8.24 -10.10 10.89
N GLY A 278 9.41 -10.08 10.25
CA GLY A 278 10.40 -9.01 10.41
C GLY A 278 9.92 -7.67 9.84
N ILE A 279 9.26 -7.68 8.67
CA ILE A 279 8.68 -6.47 8.07
C ILE A 279 7.58 -5.91 8.97
N GLU A 280 6.68 -6.77 9.45
CA GLU A 280 5.55 -6.33 10.28
C GLU A 280 6.01 -5.75 11.62
N ALA A 281 7.04 -6.33 12.26
CA ALA A 281 7.64 -5.75 13.46
C ALA A 281 8.23 -4.35 13.19
N ALA A 282 8.75 -4.12 11.99
CA ALA A 282 9.27 -2.82 11.58
C ALA A 282 8.14 -1.81 11.34
N THR A 283 7.06 -2.21 10.64
CA THR A 283 5.89 -1.34 10.42
C THR A 283 5.20 -1.02 11.74
N HIS A 284 5.16 -1.97 12.68
CA HIS A 284 4.65 -1.75 14.04
C HIS A 284 5.42 -0.65 14.77
N TYR A 285 6.74 -0.69 14.71
CA TYR A 285 7.56 0.36 15.30
C TYR A 285 7.28 1.73 14.67
N CYS A 286 7.26 1.82 13.33
CA CYS A 286 6.97 3.07 12.62
C CYS A 286 5.58 3.62 12.96
N THR A 287 4.56 2.75 12.98
CA THR A 287 3.17 3.14 13.27
C THR A 287 3.01 3.60 14.71
N THR A 288 3.75 3.01 15.66
CA THR A 288 3.79 3.47 17.05
C THR A 288 4.32 4.91 17.13
N GLN A 289 5.38 5.25 16.38
CA GLN A 289 5.91 6.62 16.36
C GLN A 289 4.87 7.62 15.81
N LEU A 290 4.11 7.22 14.79
CA LEU A 290 3.02 8.06 14.27
C LEU A 290 1.90 8.23 15.31
N ALA A 291 1.50 7.15 15.97
CA ALA A 291 0.47 7.19 17.02
C ALA A 291 0.87 8.11 18.16
N ASP A 292 2.10 8.00 18.66
CA ASP A 292 2.63 8.88 19.71
C ASP A 292 2.61 10.35 19.26
N ARG A 293 3.03 10.62 18.03
CA ARG A 293 3.08 11.97 17.49
C ARG A 293 1.69 12.58 17.31
N THR A 294 0.75 11.84 16.71
CA THR A 294 -0.63 12.32 16.49
C THR A 294 -1.41 12.47 17.79
N ASN A 295 -1.19 11.58 18.78
CA ASN A 295 -1.75 11.72 20.11
C ASN A 295 -1.25 12.98 20.81
N ALA A 296 0.05 13.27 20.71
CA ALA A 296 0.63 14.51 21.25
C ALA A 296 0.06 15.78 20.57
N LEU A 297 -0.38 15.68 19.33
CA LEU A 297 -1.06 16.76 18.58
C LEU A 297 -2.59 16.80 18.83
N GLY A 298 -3.12 15.94 19.70
CA GLY A 298 -4.54 15.88 20.01
C GLY A 298 -5.41 15.46 18.82
N MET A 299 -4.90 14.62 17.92
CA MET A 299 -5.66 14.10 16.79
C MET A 299 -6.54 12.94 17.23
N ASN A 300 -7.85 13.16 17.27
CA ASN A 300 -8.85 12.19 17.69
C ASN A 300 -9.64 11.56 16.52
N ASN A 301 -9.27 11.88 15.30
CA ASN A 301 -9.86 11.40 14.05
C ASN A 301 -9.18 10.12 13.52
N ILE A 302 -8.16 9.62 14.20
CA ILE A 302 -7.40 8.44 13.79
C ILE A 302 -7.71 7.28 14.73
N ARG A 303 -8.18 6.17 14.16
CA ARG A 303 -8.32 4.89 14.85
C ARG A 303 -7.11 4.03 14.55
N TYR A 304 -6.28 3.79 15.57
CA TYR A 304 -5.18 2.83 15.48
C TYR A 304 -5.66 1.43 15.90
N ASN A 305 -5.28 0.41 15.12
CA ASN A 305 -5.51 -1.00 15.46
C ASN A 305 -4.17 -1.75 15.50
N PHE A 306 -3.61 -1.89 16.69
CA PHE A 306 -2.40 -2.66 16.93
C PHE A 306 -2.78 -4.11 17.24
N LYS A 307 -2.67 -5.00 16.25
CA LYS A 307 -2.98 -6.42 16.41
C LYS A 307 -1.89 -7.12 17.23
N PRO A 308 -2.26 -7.97 18.21
CA PRO A 308 -1.29 -8.63 19.09
C PRO A 308 -0.44 -9.70 18.38
N ALA A 309 -0.91 -10.22 17.25
CA ALA A 309 -0.23 -11.20 16.42
C ALA A 309 -0.58 -10.96 14.94
N GLY A 310 0.30 -11.38 14.05
CA GLY A 310 0.17 -11.27 12.59
C GLY A 310 1.51 -10.93 11.97
N THR A 311 1.74 -11.48 10.78
CA THR A 311 2.87 -11.17 9.91
C THR A 311 2.44 -10.22 8.78
N HIS A 312 3.37 -9.83 7.93
CA HIS A 312 3.13 -8.94 6.78
C HIS A 312 2.52 -9.73 5.63
N SER A 313 1.20 -10.03 5.70
CA SER A 313 0.55 -10.92 4.76
C SER A 313 -0.92 -10.63 4.50
N TRP A 314 -1.42 -11.16 3.38
CA TRP A 314 -2.72 -10.82 2.80
C TRP A 314 -3.92 -11.14 3.70
N GLY A 315 -3.87 -12.19 4.52
CA GLY A 315 -4.98 -12.53 5.41
C GLY A 315 -5.28 -11.43 6.41
N TYR A 316 -4.25 -10.78 6.94
CA TYR A 316 -4.42 -9.67 7.87
C TYR A 316 -4.90 -8.40 7.18
N TRP A 317 -4.48 -8.16 5.93
CA TRP A 317 -4.93 -6.99 5.15
C TRP A 317 -6.37 -7.15 4.67
N GLU A 318 -6.83 -8.37 4.40
CA GLU A 318 -8.24 -8.66 4.13
C GLU A 318 -9.10 -8.28 5.34
N ASP A 319 -8.72 -8.72 6.55
CA ASP A 319 -9.38 -8.31 7.79
C ASP A 319 -9.36 -6.78 7.97
N ASP A 320 -8.23 -6.13 7.68
CA ASP A 320 -8.09 -4.67 7.80
C ASP A 320 -9.00 -3.92 6.84
N LEU A 321 -9.16 -4.42 5.62
CA LEU A 321 -10.11 -3.87 4.66
C LEU A 321 -11.54 -3.97 5.18
N HIS A 322 -11.94 -5.13 5.71
CA HIS A 322 -13.26 -5.35 6.29
C HIS A 322 -13.51 -4.46 7.51
N ASP A 323 -12.55 -4.40 8.44
CA ASP A 323 -12.64 -3.62 9.68
C ASP A 323 -12.65 -2.11 9.46
N SER A 324 -11.98 -1.62 8.39
CA SER A 324 -11.95 -0.20 8.02
C SER A 324 -13.21 0.24 7.28
N TRP A 325 -13.90 -0.68 6.62
CA TRP A 325 -15.02 -0.38 5.74
C TRP A 325 -16.17 0.43 6.40
N PRO A 326 -16.64 0.14 7.63
CA PRO A 326 -17.69 0.94 8.25
C PRO A 326 -17.32 2.44 8.38
N MET A 327 -16.06 2.75 8.64
CA MET A 327 -15.57 4.13 8.68
C MET A 327 -15.51 4.74 7.27
N ILE A 328 -15.00 3.98 6.30
CA ILE A 328 -14.88 4.41 4.90
C ILE A 328 -16.29 4.65 4.33
N ALA A 329 -17.20 3.70 4.50
CA ALA A 329 -18.58 3.81 4.02
C ALA A 329 -19.29 5.06 4.59
N ALA A 330 -19.17 5.28 5.90
CA ALA A 330 -19.75 6.45 6.55
C ALA A 330 -19.17 7.77 5.99
N SER A 331 -17.87 7.81 5.68
CA SER A 331 -17.23 8.99 5.09
C SER A 331 -17.62 9.25 3.65
N LEU A 332 -18.02 8.22 2.93
CA LEU A 332 -18.49 8.27 1.54
C LEU A 332 -20.03 8.42 1.43
N GLY A 333 -20.76 8.32 2.53
CA GLY A 333 -22.23 8.43 2.56
C GLY A 333 -22.95 7.19 2.03
N VAL A 334 -22.38 6.00 2.14
CA VAL A 334 -22.94 4.73 1.69
C VAL A 334 -22.99 3.67 2.77
#